data_10c88500631488bf99069e5d36ef39df
#
_entry.id   10c88500631488bf99069e5d36ef39df
#
_cell.length_a   1.000
_cell.length_b   1.000
_cell.length_c   1.000
_cell.angle_alpha   90.00
_cell.angle_beta   90.00
_cell.angle_gamma   90.00
#
_symmetry.space_group_name_H-M   'P 1'
#
loop_
_entity.id
_entity.type
_entity.pdbx_description
1 polymer ?
#
loop_
_entity_poly.entity_id
_entity_poly.type
_entity_poly.pdbx_seq_one_letter_code
_entity_poly.pdbx_strand_id
1 'polypeptide(L)' 'TDLVRKSQDWHGTDRKCRGTVVQALRENESLTESSIKKLWPDESQLEKALKTLLEDQLIQKLPRNRYRLPQ' A
#
# COMPACT_ATOMS: atom_id res chain seq x y z
N THR A 1 26.56 -10.56 0.10
CA THR A 1 25.40 -11.34 0.50
C THR A 1 24.32 -10.47 1.08
N ASP A 2 24.69 -9.54 1.93
CA ASP A 2 23.69 -8.64 2.52
C ASP A 2 23.04 -7.79 1.46
N LEU A 3 23.80 -7.35 0.47
CA LEU A 3 23.25 -6.55 -0.61
C LEU A 3 22.26 -7.35 -1.43
N VAL A 4 22.59 -8.61 -1.68
CA VAL A 4 21.69 -9.48 -2.43
C VAL A 4 20.40 -9.70 -1.66
N ARG A 5 20.50 -9.92 -0.36
CA ARG A 5 19.32 -10.08 0.47
C ARG A 5 18.47 -8.83 0.48
N LYS A 6 19.10 -7.66 0.52
CA LYS A 6 18.35 -6.41 0.49
C LYS A 6 17.55 -6.28 -0.80
N SER A 7 18.15 -6.66 -1.92
CA SER A 7 17.44 -6.62 -3.19
C SER A 7 16.24 -7.54 -3.18
N GLN A 8 16.41 -8.73 -2.65
CA GLN A 8 15.31 -9.69 -2.55
C GLN A 8 14.25 -9.17 -1.59
N ASP A 9 14.70 -8.60 -0.48
CA ASP A 9 13.78 -8.04 0.50
C ASP A 9 12.96 -6.91 -0.12
N TRP A 10 13.59 -6.15 -1.02
CA TRP A 10 12.89 -5.09 -1.72
C TRP A 10 11.65 -5.61 -2.44
N HIS A 11 11.83 -6.68 -3.23
CA HIS A 11 10.72 -7.26 -3.97
C HIS A 11 9.66 -7.82 -3.04
N GLY A 12 10.09 -8.54 -2.02
CA GLY A 12 9.17 -9.08 -1.03
C GLY A 12 8.46 -7.98 -0.27
N THR A 13 9.16 -6.90 0.04
CA THR A 13 8.61 -5.78 0.77
C THR A 13 7.53 -5.05 -0.03
N ASP A 14 7.74 -4.92 -1.34
CA ASP A 14 6.75 -4.31 -2.22
C ASP A 14 5.43 -5.07 -2.17
N ARG A 15 5.51 -6.38 -2.27
CA ARG A 15 4.33 -7.23 -2.20
C ARG A 15 3.66 -7.13 -0.83
N LYS A 16 4.46 -7.13 0.22
CA LYS A 16 3.96 -6.97 1.58
C LYS A 16 3.27 -5.63 1.76
N CYS A 17 3.86 -4.58 1.22
CA CYS A 17 3.31 -3.24 1.34
C CYS A 17 1.91 -3.18 0.73
N ARG A 18 1.75 -3.72 -0.47
CA ARG A 18 0.46 -3.77 -1.12
C ARG A 18 -0.54 -4.62 -0.33
N GLY A 19 -0.08 -5.78 0.13
CA GLY A 19 -0.91 -6.65 0.94
C GLY A 19 -1.37 -5.99 2.23
N THR A 20 -0.47 -5.26 2.88
CA THR A 20 -0.79 -4.54 4.10
C THR A 20 -1.89 -3.50 3.86
N VAL A 21 -1.79 -2.74 2.78
CA VAL A 21 -2.78 -1.74 2.44
C VAL A 21 -4.14 -2.40 2.17
N VAL A 22 -4.14 -3.45 1.35
CA VAL A 22 -5.38 -4.15 1.01
C VAL A 22 -6.02 -4.74 2.27
N GLN A 23 -5.22 -5.35 3.12
CA GLN A 23 -5.73 -5.95 4.35
C GLN A 23 -6.36 -4.89 5.26
N ALA A 24 -5.69 -3.76 5.39
CA ALA A 24 -6.23 -2.67 6.21
C ALA A 24 -7.56 -2.17 5.67
N LEU A 25 -7.68 -2.10 4.34
CA LEU A 25 -8.92 -1.66 3.72
C LEU A 25 -10.02 -2.71 3.79
N ARG A 26 -9.66 -3.97 3.97
CA ARG A 26 -10.65 -5.02 4.22
C ARG A 26 -11.23 -4.91 5.62
N GLU A 27 -10.42 -4.49 6.56
CA GLU A 27 -10.84 -4.36 7.95
C GLU A 27 -11.58 -3.06 8.22
N ASN A 28 -11.45 -2.09 7.32
CA ASN A 28 -12.05 -0.77 7.46
C ASN A 28 -12.77 -0.40 6.17
N GLU A 29 -13.87 0.32 6.28
CA GLU A 29 -14.61 0.73 5.10
C GLU A 29 -13.79 1.65 4.21
N SER A 30 -13.02 2.53 4.82
CA SER A 30 -12.11 3.41 4.12
C SER A 30 -11.04 3.89 5.08
N LEU A 31 -9.93 4.34 4.52
CA LEU A 31 -8.84 4.90 5.31
C LEU A 31 -8.37 6.19 4.66
N THR A 32 -7.96 7.13 5.48
CA THR A 32 -7.34 8.35 4.98
C THR A 32 -5.90 8.05 4.56
N GLU A 33 -5.37 8.90 3.70
CA GLU A 33 -3.97 8.78 3.30
C GLU A 33 -3.05 8.80 4.52
N SER A 34 -3.34 9.66 5.49
CA SER A 34 -2.54 9.71 6.71
C SER A 34 -2.56 8.40 7.47
N SER A 35 -3.72 7.77 7.57
CA SER A 35 -3.83 6.48 8.23
C SER A 35 -3.04 5.40 7.50
N ILE A 36 -3.13 5.41 6.18
CA ILE A 36 -2.40 4.45 5.36
C ILE A 36 -0.90 4.64 5.50
N LYS A 37 -0.43 5.88 5.54
CA LYS A 37 0.99 6.16 5.71
C LYS A 37 1.54 5.62 7.03
N LYS A 38 0.70 5.49 8.03
CA LYS A 38 1.12 4.93 9.32
C LYS A 38 1.29 3.41 9.26
N LEU A 39 0.73 2.77 8.25
CA LEU A 39 0.82 1.32 8.12
C LEU A 39 2.19 0.86 7.63
N TRP A 40 2.94 1.76 7.02
CA TRP A 40 4.20 1.40 6.38
C TRP A 40 5.24 2.48 6.63
N PRO A 41 6.46 2.08 7.03
CA PRO A 41 7.48 3.07 7.39
C PRO A 41 8.10 3.82 6.20
N ASP A 42 8.06 3.23 5.00
CA ASP A 42 8.66 3.85 3.83
C ASP A 42 7.58 4.50 2.97
N GLU A 43 7.49 5.82 3.06
CA GLU A 43 6.46 6.56 2.32
C GLU A 43 6.60 6.43 0.81
N SER A 44 7.83 6.46 0.32
CA SER A 44 8.06 6.35 -1.12
C SER A 44 7.56 5.03 -1.66
N GLN A 45 7.87 3.97 -0.95
CA GLN A 45 7.41 2.64 -1.34
C GLN A 45 5.90 2.54 -1.24
N LEU A 46 5.34 3.11 -0.20
CA LEU A 46 3.90 3.12 0.01
C LEU A 46 3.18 3.85 -1.12
N GLU A 47 3.70 5.00 -1.54
CA GLU A 47 3.12 5.75 -2.62
C GLU A 47 3.13 4.95 -3.92
N LYS A 48 4.23 4.27 -4.20
CA LYS A 48 4.31 3.40 -5.38
C LYS A 48 3.29 2.27 -5.30
N ALA A 49 3.16 1.69 -4.12
CA ALA A 49 2.20 0.61 -3.92
C ALA A 49 0.77 1.11 -4.15
N LEU A 50 0.43 2.27 -3.60
CA LEU A 50 -0.88 2.86 -3.78
C LEU A 50 -1.16 3.14 -5.26
N LYS A 51 -0.18 3.69 -5.95
CA LYS A 51 -0.33 3.99 -7.37
C LYS A 51 -0.59 2.71 -8.16
N THR A 52 0.19 1.67 -7.89
CA THR A 52 0.02 0.40 -8.57
C THR A 52 -1.36 -0.20 -8.30
N LEU A 53 -1.79 -0.15 -7.04
CA LEU A 53 -3.10 -0.67 -6.66
C LEU A 53 -4.23 0.08 -7.33
N LEU A 54 -4.07 1.39 -7.47
CA LEU A 54 -5.07 2.20 -8.17
C LEU A 54 -5.10 1.88 -9.66
N GLU A 55 -3.94 1.71 -10.29
CA GLU A 55 -3.85 1.36 -11.70
C GLU A 55 -4.46 0.01 -11.98
N ASP A 56 -4.28 -0.93 -11.06
CA ASP A 56 -4.85 -2.28 -11.19
C ASP A 56 -6.31 -2.33 -10.75
N GLN A 57 -6.83 -1.21 -10.27
CA GLN A 57 -8.22 -1.10 -9.79
C GLN A 57 -8.49 -2.01 -8.59
N LEU A 58 -7.47 -2.28 -7.81
CA LEU A 58 -7.61 -3.07 -6.59
C LEU A 58 -8.07 -2.23 -5.42
N ILE A 59 -7.89 -0.92 -5.50
CA ILE A 59 -8.41 0.03 -4.52
C ILE A 59 -8.97 1.23 -5.26
N GLN A 60 -9.81 2.01 -4.58
CA GLN A 60 -10.38 3.23 -5.13
C GLN A 60 -9.95 4.43 -4.31
N LYS A 61 -9.70 5.53 -4.99
CA LYS A 61 -9.40 6.79 -4.33
C LYS A 61 -10.68 7.59 -4.19
N LEU A 62 -10.95 8.04 -2.99
CA LEU A 62 -12.13 8.84 -2.67
C LEU A 62 -11.71 10.31 -2.47
N PRO A 63 -12.67 11.23 -2.51
CA PRO A 63 -12.39 12.61 -2.14
C PRO A 63 -11.81 12.71 -0.73
N ARG A 64 -11.10 13.79 -0.47
CA ARG A 64 -10.48 14.06 0.83
C ARG A 64 -9.36 13.06 1.16
N ASN A 65 -8.65 12.59 0.13
CA ASN A 65 -7.50 11.71 0.31
C ASN A 65 -7.84 10.45 1.08
N ARG A 66 -8.95 9.83 0.74
CA ARG A 66 -9.35 8.55 1.31
C ARG A 66 -9.22 7.45 0.27
N TYR A 67 -9.11 6.24 0.75
CA TYR A 67 -9.01 5.06 -0.10
C TYR A 67 -9.93 3.98 0.43
N ARG A 68 -10.42 3.15 -0.46
CA ARG A 68 -11.28 2.02 -0.10
C ARG A 68 -11.13 0.92 -1.13
N LEU A 69 -11.63 -0.27 -0.77
CA LEU A 69 -11.70 -1.36 -1.74
C LEU A 69 -12.88 -1.11 -2.66
N PRO A 70 -12.78 -1.47 -3.96
CA PRO A 70 -13.91 -1.37 -4.87
C PRO A 70 -15.01 -2.32 -4.45
N GLN A 71 -16.22 -1.88 -4.63
CA GLN A 71 -17.38 -2.74 -4.35
C GLN A 71 -18.25 -2.87 -5.56
#